data_b8a5aebc8c1d42effe77388ae4fcadb5
#
_entry.id   b8a5aebc8c1d42effe77388ae4fcadb5
#
_cell.length_a   1.000
_cell.length_b   1.000
_cell.length_c   1.000
_cell.angle_alpha   90.00
_cell.angle_beta   90.00
_cell.angle_gamma   90.00
#
_symmetry.space_group_name_H-M   'P 1'
#
loop_
_entity.id
_entity.type
_entity.pdbx_description
1 polymer ?
#
loop_
_entity_poly.entity_id
_entity_poly.type
_entity_poly.pdbx_seq_one_letter_code
_entity_poly.pdbx_strand_id
1 'polypeptide(L)'
;MPRSPLRAIVLGTLLIPINCYWLVISRQPYQYQPIPTIVSPFFNVIFILLLLVIANRLLIRFSPTMALTQGELIVVYVMLSVTSAIQSFQMMQTLTTMMEVPFRRATIENDWKNLFGRYIPSWLSVSDKRVIDAYYRGDSTLYTPQHLQSWLKPALWWSGFVIMLVFVMQCI
;
A
#
# COMPACT_ATOMS: atom_id res chain seq x y z
N MET A 1 -17.98 -4.50 30.60
CA MET A 1 -16.79 -3.67 30.42
C MET A 1 -16.49 -3.59 28.92
N PRO A 2 -16.31 -2.43 28.33
CA PRO A 2 -15.90 -2.31 26.94
C PRO A 2 -14.53 -2.98 26.80
N ARG A 3 -14.45 -4.03 25.99
CA ARG A 3 -13.16 -4.66 25.66
C ARG A 3 -12.30 -3.65 24.91
N SER A 4 -11.01 -3.59 25.21
CA SER A 4 -10.10 -2.65 24.57
C SER A 4 -10.04 -2.93 23.06
N PRO A 5 -10.09 -1.90 22.19
CA PRO A 5 -10.01 -2.05 20.72
C PRO A 5 -8.64 -2.57 20.25
N LEU A 6 -7.71 -2.77 21.18
CA LEU A 6 -6.34 -3.19 20.90
C LEU A 6 -6.29 -4.51 20.11
N ARG A 7 -7.16 -5.47 20.42
CA ARG A 7 -7.23 -6.75 19.69
C ARG A 7 -7.62 -6.57 18.24
N ALA A 8 -8.59 -5.69 17.98
CA ALA A 8 -9.03 -5.37 16.63
C ALA A 8 -7.92 -4.65 15.85
N ILE A 9 -7.20 -3.74 16.49
CA ILE A 9 -6.07 -3.01 15.88
C ILE A 9 -4.95 -3.99 15.53
N VAL A 10 -4.57 -4.88 16.45
CA VAL A 10 -3.54 -5.90 16.17
C VAL A 10 -3.96 -6.82 15.02
N LEU A 11 -5.20 -7.33 15.06
CA LEU A 11 -5.71 -8.19 14.00
C LEU A 11 -5.78 -7.45 12.65
N GLY A 12 -6.30 -6.23 12.63
CA GLY A 12 -6.33 -5.39 11.43
C GLY A 12 -4.93 -5.15 10.85
N THR A 13 -3.95 -4.83 11.71
CA THR A 13 -2.56 -4.63 11.29
C THR A 13 -1.95 -5.90 10.68
N LEU A 14 -2.25 -7.08 11.22
CA LEU A 14 -1.80 -8.36 10.66
C LEU A 14 -2.49 -8.70 9.32
N LEU A 15 -3.73 -8.26 9.13
CA LEU A 15 -4.48 -8.51 7.90
C LEU A 15 -4.13 -7.52 6.77
N ILE A 16 -3.60 -6.34 7.09
CA ILE A 16 -3.19 -5.35 6.09
C ILE A 16 -2.20 -5.91 5.07
N PRO A 17 -1.08 -6.54 5.43
CA PRO A 17 -0.16 -7.11 4.45
C PRO A 17 -0.80 -8.17 3.55
N ILE A 18 -1.68 -9.00 4.11
CA ILE A 18 -2.41 -10.04 3.36
C ILE A 18 -3.35 -9.40 2.34
N ASN A 19 -4.08 -8.38 2.76
CA ASN A 19 -4.98 -7.62 1.91
C ASN A 19 -4.22 -6.90 0.78
N CYS A 20 -3.10 -6.26 1.11
CA CYS A 20 -2.22 -5.61 0.14
C CYS A 20 -1.64 -6.59 -0.88
N TYR A 21 -1.17 -7.73 -0.42
CA TYR A 21 -0.66 -8.79 -1.28
C TYR A 21 -1.73 -9.32 -2.25
N TRP A 22 -2.95 -9.56 -1.76
CA TRP A 22 -4.07 -9.94 -2.60
C TRP A 22 -4.36 -8.90 -3.70
N LEU A 23 -4.40 -7.61 -3.34
CA LEU A 23 -4.65 -6.53 -4.28
C LEU A 23 -3.55 -6.44 -5.36
N VAL A 24 -2.30 -6.67 -5.00
CA VAL A 24 -1.18 -6.67 -5.95
C VAL A 24 -1.30 -7.85 -6.92
N ILE A 25 -1.54 -9.08 -6.41
CA ILE A 25 -1.62 -10.27 -7.26
C ILE A 25 -2.86 -10.24 -8.16
N SER A 26 -4.02 -9.84 -7.63
CA SER A 26 -5.26 -9.82 -8.42
C SER A 26 -5.18 -8.88 -9.62
N ARG A 27 -4.20 -7.98 -9.64
CA ARG A 27 -3.98 -7.00 -10.69
C ARG A 27 -3.06 -7.47 -11.82
N GLN A 28 -2.13 -8.38 -11.54
CA GLN A 28 -1.12 -8.81 -12.51
C GLN A 28 -1.69 -9.43 -13.80
N PRO A 29 -2.71 -10.31 -13.77
CA PRO A 29 -3.24 -10.94 -14.97
C PRO A 29 -4.11 -10.03 -15.86
N TYR A 30 -4.56 -8.87 -15.35
CA TYR A 30 -5.59 -8.06 -16.00
C TYR A 30 -5.17 -6.59 -16.14
N GLN A 31 -4.19 -6.30 -16.98
CA GLN A 31 -3.69 -4.93 -17.22
C GLN A 31 -4.78 -3.92 -17.66
N TYR A 32 -5.91 -4.39 -18.16
CA TYR A 32 -7.00 -3.57 -18.72
C TYR A 32 -8.35 -3.74 -18.01
N GLN A 33 -8.46 -4.55 -16.98
CA GLN A 33 -9.73 -4.74 -16.28
C GLN A 33 -9.93 -3.74 -15.14
N PRO A 34 -11.17 -3.30 -14.88
CA PRO A 34 -11.47 -2.45 -13.75
C PRO A 34 -11.01 -3.16 -12.46
N ILE A 35 -10.27 -2.43 -11.65
CA ILE A 35 -9.73 -2.93 -10.40
C ILE A 35 -10.90 -3.30 -9.49
N PRO A 36 -10.87 -4.45 -8.81
CA PRO A 36 -11.95 -4.87 -7.89
C PRO A 36 -12.29 -3.84 -6.82
N THR A 37 -11.38 -2.90 -6.59
CA THR A 37 -11.49 -1.85 -5.57
C THR A 37 -12.01 -0.52 -6.10
N ILE A 38 -12.29 -0.37 -7.40
CA ILE A 38 -12.86 0.87 -7.96
C ILE A 38 -14.31 1.06 -7.51
N VAL A 39 -15.03 -0.05 -7.31
CA VAL A 39 -16.45 -0.02 -6.92
C VAL A 39 -16.53 -0.26 -5.41
N SER A 40 -17.10 0.70 -4.69
CA SER A 40 -17.46 0.51 -3.29
C SER A 40 -18.79 -0.28 -3.19
N PRO A 41 -18.90 -1.24 -2.28
CA PRO A 41 -17.97 -1.64 -1.25
C PRO A 41 -16.84 -2.53 -1.79
N PHE A 42 -15.65 -2.40 -1.19
CA PHE A 42 -14.47 -3.18 -1.59
C PHE A 42 -14.70 -4.68 -1.38
N PHE A 43 -14.81 -5.43 -2.45
CA PHE A 43 -15.20 -6.83 -2.36
C PHE A 43 -14.15 -7.70 -1.61
N ASN A 44 -12.88 -7.37 -1.73
CA ASN A 44 -11.79 -8.01 -1.00
C ASN A 44 -11.95 -7.86 0.53
N VAL A 45 -12.33 -6.66 0.97
CA VAL A 45 -12.57 -6.37 2.40
C VAL A 45 -13.80 -7.14 2.89
N ILE A 46 -14.87 -7.15 2.09
CA ILE A 46 -16.09 -7.89 2.42
C ILE A 46 -15.80 -9.40 2.53
N PHE A 47 -15.00 -9.95 1.63
CA PHE A 47 -14.63 -11.36 1.67
C PHE A 47 -13.80 -11.70 2.92
N ILE A 48 -12.79 -10.89 3.25
CA ILE A 48 -12.00 -11.07 4.46
C ILE A 48 -12.91 -10.96 5.71
N LEU A 49 -13.80 -9.97 5.72
CA LEU A 49 -14.73 -9.79 6.82
C LEU A 49 -15.70 -10.97 6.97
N LEU A 50 -16.20 -11.53 5.86
CA LEU A 50 -17.04 -12.72 5.85
C LEU A 50 -16.31 -13.90 6.49
N LEU A 51 -15.06 -14.15 6.10
CA LEU A 51 -14.23 -15.20 6.71
C LEU A 51 -14.03 -14.97 8.22
N LEU A 52 -13.78 -13.72 8.61
CA LEU A 52 -13.65 -13.36 10.03
C LEU A 52 -14.95 -13.59 10.80
N VAL A 53 -16.11 -13.25 10.24
CA VAL A 53 -17.42 -13.48 10.88
C VAL A 53 -17.68 -14.97 11.03
N ILE A 54 -17.39 -15.77 10.02
CA ILE A 54 -17.52 -17.23 10.08
C ILE A 54 -16.59 -17.79 11.17
N ALA A 55 -15.32 -17.42 11.16
CA ALA A 55 -14.35 -17.82 12.16
C ALA A 55 -14.77 -17.38 13.57
N ASN A 56 -15.27 -16.16 13.71
CA ASN A 56 -15.78 -15.63 14.98
C ASN A 56 -16.98 -16.41 15.49
N ARG A 57 -17.87 -16.84 14.60
CA ARG A 57 -19.03 -17.67 14.96
C ARG A 57 -18.62 -19.05 15.47
N LEU A 58 -17.56 -19.61 14.89
CA LEU A 58 -16.96 -20.85 15.40
C LEU A 58 -16.27 -20.63 16.75
N LEU A 59 -15.54 -19.53 16.90
CA LEU A 59 -14.87 -19.16 18.15
C LEU A 59 -15.86 -18.97 19.31
N ILE A 60 -17.03 -18.36 19.06
CA ILE A 60 -18.09 -18.23 20.07
C ILE A 60 -18.50 -19.59 20.61
N ARG A 61 -18.52 -20.64 19.77
CA ARG A 61 -18.91 -21.98 20.15
C ARG A 61 -17.87 -22.69 21.04
N PHE A 62 -16.57 -22.47 20.76
CA PHE A 62 -15.46 -23.17 21.45
C PHE A 62 -14.82 -22.33 22.55
N SER A 63 -14.75 -20.99 22.36
CA SER A 63 -14.06 -20.08 23.29
C SER A 63 -14.69 -18.68 23.23
N PRO A 64 -15.81 -18.43 23.90
CA PRO A 64 -16.54 -17.17 23.82
C PRO A 64 -15.75 -15.96 24.33
N THR A 65 -14.71 -16.20 25.14
CA THR A 65 -13.82 -15.14 25.65
C THR A 65 -12.86 -14.58 24.56
N MET A 66 -12.56 -15.37 23.53
CA MET A 66 -11.70 -14.96 22.43
C MET A 66 -12.47 -14.35 21.25
N ALA A 67 -13.79 -14.51 21.23
CA ALA A 67 -14.63 -13.98 20.16
C ALA A 67 -14.57 -12.46 20.10
N LEU A 68 -14.53 -11.95 18.85
CA LEU A 68 -14.56 -10.53 18.56
C LEU A 68 -15.96 -9.96 18.73
N THR A 69 -16.04 -8.76 19.27
CA THR A 69 -17.29 -8.00 19.36
C THR A 69 -17.62 -7.36 18.00
N GLN A 70 -18.87 -6.95 17.83
CA GLN A 70 -19.27 -6.22 16.61
C GLN A 70 -18.45 -4.94 16.40
N GLY A 71 -18.14 -4.20 17.47
CA GLY A 71 -17.29 -3.02 17.40
C GLY A 71 -15.87 -3.32 16.91
N GLU A 72 -15.28 -4.43 17.39
CA GLU A 72 -13.96 -4.88 16.94
C GLU A 72 -13.95 -5.26 15.45
N LEU A 73 -15.00 -5.91 14.95
CA LEU A 73 -15.15 -6.23 13.53
C LEU A 73 -15.29 -4.97 12.67
N ILE A 74 -16.00 -3.95 13.16
CA ILE A 74 -16.11 -2.65 12.46
C ILE A 74 -14.75 -1.97 12.37
N VAL A 75 -13.95 -1.98 13.45
CA VAL A 75 -12.58 -1.42 13.42
C VAL A 75 -11.73 -2.11 12.36
N VAL A 76 -11.73 -3.43 12.31
CA VAL A 76 -11.01 -4.20 11.28
C VAL A 76 -11.50 -3.84 9.88
N TYR A 77 -12.83 -3.74 9.69
CA TYR A 77 -13.42 -3.33 8.41
C TYR A 77 -12.92 -1.95 7.94
N VAL A 78 -12.93 -0.97 8.84
CA VAL A 78 -12.46 0.39 8.54
C VAL A 78 -10.97 0.38 8.18
N MET A 79 -10.14 -0.31 8.96
CA MET A 79 -8.70 -0.40 8.69
C MET A 79 -8.41 -1.00 7.31
N LEU A 80 -9.06 -2.11 6.96
CA LEU A 80 -8.89 -2.76 5.66
C LEU A 80 -9.46 -1.92 4.52
N SER A 81 -10.58 -1.22 4.73
CA SER A 81 -11.20 -0.35 3.72
C SER A 81 -10.30 0.84 3.40
N VAL A 82 -9.76 1.51 4.41
CA VAL A 82 -8.82 2.63 4.22
C VAL A 82 -7.57 2.15 3.48
N THR A 83 -7.01 1.02 3.87
CA THR A 83 -5.84 0.45 3.20
C THR A 83 -6.14 0.10 1.74
N SER A 84 -7.31 -0.49 1.48
CA SER A 84 -7.75 -0.82 0.11
C SER A 84 -7.97 0.44 -0.71
N ALA A 85 -8.53 1.50 -0.15
CA ALA A 85 -8.72 2.78 -0.82
C ALA A 85 -7.37 3.41 -1.23
N ILE A 86 -6.40 3.44 -0.33
CA ILE A 86 -5.05 3.97 -0.63
C ILE A 86 -4.37 3.18 -1.74
N GLN A 87 -4.53 1.85 -1.75
CA GLN A 87 -3.86 0.98 -2.71
C GLN A 87 -4.60 0.87 -4.05
N SER A 88 -5.94 1.11 -4.08
CA SER A 88 -6.78 0.84 -5.24
C SER A 88 -6.56 1.77 -6.42
N PHE A 89 -6.36 3.04 -6.19
CA PHE A 89 -6.19 4.07 -7.23
C PHE A 89 -4.81 4.05 -7.90
N GLN A 90 -4.12 2.93 -7.91
CA GLN A 90 -2.75 2.82 -8.46
C GLN A 90 -1.76 3.75 -7.75
N MET A 91 -2.15 4.35 -6.62
CA MET A 91 -1.34 5.36 -5.95
C MET A 91 0.07 4.86 -5.69
N MET A 92 0.23 3.65 -5.15
CA MET A 92 1.55 3.06 -4.88
C MET A 92 2.34 2.80 -6.16
N GLN A 93 1.69 2.35 -7.24
CA GLN A 93 2.37 2.09 -8.50
C GLN A 93 2.70 3.37 -9.25
N THR A 94 1.77 4.33 -9.25
CA THR A 94 1.99 5.66 -9.82
C THR A 94 3.10 6.39 -9.07
N LEU A 95 3.11 6.31 -7.74
CA LEU A 95 4.14 6.91 -6.92
C LEU A 95 5.53 6.32 -7.22
N THR A 96 5.65 4.99 -7.30
CA THR A 96 6.89 4.32 -7.68
C THR A 96 7.39 4.80 -9.04
N THR A 97 6.48 4.89 -10.01
CA THR A 97 6.80 5.40 -11.35
C THR A 97 7.20 6.88 -11.32
N MET A 98 6.48 7.71 -10.57
CA MET A 98 6.80 9.15 -10.44
C MET A 98 8.18 9.41 -9.86
N MET A 99 8.66 8.57 -8.94
CA MET A 99 9.98 8.70 -8.32
C MET A 99 11.12 8.52 -9.34
N GLU A 100 10.91 7.76 -10.43
CA GLU A 100 11.97 7.37 -11.35
C GLU A 100 11.84 7.97 -12.75
N VAL A 101 10.62 8.30 -13.21
CA VAL A 101 10.33 8.79 -14.58
C VAL A 101 11.25 9.93 -15.02
N PRO A 102 11.55 10.94 -14.19
CA PRO A 102 12.42 12.05 -14.63
C PRO A 102 13.80 11.59 -15.07
N PHE A 103 14.33 10.53 -14.45
CA PHE A 103 15.67 9.99 -14.74
C PHE A 103 15.63 8.89 -15.81
N ARG A 104 14.58 8.09 -15.82
CA ARG A 104 14.40 7.02 -16.80
C ARG A 104 14.15 7.54 -18.21
N ARG A 105 13.27 8.54 -18.34
CA ARG A 105 12.91 9.12 -19.64
C ARG A 105 13.80 10.26 -20.07
N ALA A 106 14.85 10.57 -19.33
CA ALA A 106 15.85 11.55 -19.74
C ALA A 106 16.66 10.99 -20.91
N THR A 107 16.50 11.61 -22.09
CA THR A 107 17.25 11.32 -23.32
C THR A 107 18.11 12.53 -23.70
N ILE A 108 19.02 12.33 -24.63
CA ILE A 108 19.84 13.42 -25.17
C ILE A 108 18.94 14.44 -25.90
N GLU A 109 17.87 13.97 -26.53
CA GLU A 109 16.96 14.80 -27.32
C GLU A 109 16.09 15.74 -26.48
N ASN A 110 15.60 15.24 -25.32
CA ASN A 110 14.72 16.03 -24.45
C ASN A 110 15.45 16.84 -23.37
N ASP A 111 16.73 16.59 -23.21
CA ASP A 111 17.63 17.27 -22.26
C ASP A 111 17.10 17.44 -20.83
N TRP A 112 16.21 16.54 -20.40
CA TRP A 112 15.56 16.59 -19.06
C TRP A 112 16.56 16.59 -17.92
N LYS A 113 17.70 15.92 -18.11
CA LYS A 113 18.74 15.87 -17.09
C LYS A 113 19.30 17.26 -16.76
N ASN A 114 19.50 18.11 -17.76
CA ASN A 114 20.03 19.46 -17.60
C ASN A 114 18.95 20.48 -17.27
N LEU A 115 17.75 20.33 -17.86
CA LEU A 115 16.64 21.26 -17.67
C LEU A 115 16.12 21.26 -16.23
N PHE A 116 15.77 20.12 -15.70
CA PHE A 116 15.18 20.04 -14.35
C PHE A 116 15.73 18.91 -13.47
N GLY A 117 16.44 17.92 -14.04
CA GLY A 117 16.96 16.79 -13.28
C GLY A 117 17.88 17.19 -12.13
N ARG A 118 18.65 18.28 -12.29
CA ARG A 118 19.51 18.85 -11.25
C ARG A 118 18.75 19.51 -10.09
N TYR A 119 17.49 19.89 -10.32
CA TYR A 119 16.66 20.54 -9.30
C TYR A 119 15.81 19.54 -8.50
N ILE A 120 15.72 18.29 -8.99
CA ILE A 120 14.96 17.24 -8.30
C ILE A 120 15.75 16.75 -7.08
N PRO A 121 15.19 16.86 -5.88
CA PRO A 121 15.88 16.41 -4.68
C PRO A 121 16.13 14.89 -4.69
N SER A 122 17.37 14.49 -4.41
CA SER A 122 17.77 13.08 -4.36
C SER A 122 17.07 12.25 -3.27
N TRP A 123 16.42 12.91 -2.32
CA TRP A 123 15.65 12.24 -1.26
C TRP A 123 14.20 11.98 -1.65
N LEU A 124 13.68 12.57 -2.74
CA LEU A 124 12.33 12.35 -3.27
C LEU A 124 12.30 11.41 -4.48
N SER A 125 13.45 11.11 -5.07
CA SER A 125 13.53 10.42 -6.36
C SER A 125 14.60 9.35 -6.37
N VAL A 126 14.43 8.38 -7.28
CA VAL A 126 15.44 7.36 -7.58
C VAL A 126 16.17 7.75 -8.85
N SER A 127 17.46 8.08 -8.74
CA SER A 127 18.28 8.55 -9.85
C SER A 127 19.29 7.52 -10.38
N ASP A 128 19.50 6.42 -9.67
CA ASP A 128 20.43 5.36 -10.09
C ASP A 128 19.82 4.54 -11.24
N LYS A 129 20.37 4.76 -12.45
CA LYS A 129 19.92 4.07 -13.66
C LYS A 129 19.99 2.54 -13.55
N ARG A 130 21.00 1.99 -12.84
CA ARG A 130 21.16 0.53 -12.69
C ARG A 130 20.02 -0.06 -11.87
N VAL A 131 19.62 0.64 -10.81
CA VAL A 131 18.51 0.22 -9.94
C VAL A 131 17.17 0.34 -10.69
N ILE A 132 16.98 1.42 -11.47
CA ILE A 132 15.79 1.62 -12.27
C ILE A 132 15.70 0.54 -13.38
N ASP A 133 16.77 0.29 -14.11
CA ASP A 133 16.79 -0.71 -15.18
C ASP A 133 16.56 -2.13 -14.64
N ALA A 134 17.13 -2.46 -13.48
CA ALA A 134 16.91 -3.74 -12.81
C ALA A 134 15.44 -3.93 -12.40
N TYR A 135 14.79 -2.89 -11.89
CA TYR A 135 13.37 -2.92 -11.55
C TYR A 135 12.49 -3.25 -12.77
N TYR A 136 12.78 -2.66 -13.94
CA TYR A 136 11.99 -2.89 -15.14
C TYR A 136 12.30 -4.20 -15.89
N ARG A 137 13.50 -4.73 -15.74
CA ARG A 137 13.85 -6.06 -16.30
C ARG A 137 13.17 -7.20 -15.55
N GLY A 138 12.76 -6.99 -14.30
CA GLY A 138 12.07 -7.99 -13.49
C GLY A 138 12.98 -9.02 -12.82
N ASP A 139 14.27 -9.08 -13.16
CA ASP A 139 15.26 -10.00 -12.57
C ASP A 139 16.02 -9.36 -11.39
N SER A 140 15.33 -8.57 -10.59
CA SER A 140 15.96 -7.89 -9.45
C SER A 140 15.19 -8.15 -8.16
N THR A 141 15.94 -8.09 -7.05
CA THR A 141 15.37 -8.17 -5.71
C THR A 141 15.58 -6.88 -4.95
N LEU A 142 14.56 -6.48 -4.18
CA LEU A 142 14.67 -5.33 -3.29
C LEU A 142 15.65 -5.55 -2.13
N TYR A 143 15.95 -6.82 -1.80
CA TYR A 143 16.80 -7.19 -0.67
C TYR A 143 18.29 -6.92 -0.88
N THR A 144 18.70 -6.53 -2.08
CA THR A 144 20.07 -6.05 -2.31
C THR A 144 20.26 -4.70 -1.61
N PRO A 145 21.32 -4.49 -0.80
CA PRO A 145 21.50 -3.25 -0.02
C PRO A 145 21.44 -1.98 -0.86
N GLN A 146 21.98 -2.00 -2.07
CA GLN A 146 21.98 -0.88 -3.00
C GLN A 146 20.55 -0.55 -3.46
N HIS A 147 19.73 -1.56 -3.82
CA HIS A 147 18.36 -1.37 -4.24
C HIS A 147 17.52 -0.86 -3.07
N LEU A 148 17.68 -1.49 -1.89
CA LEU A 148 16.95 -1.10 -0.69
C LEU A 148 17.21 0.37 -0.31
N GLN A 149 18.46 0.81 -0.28
CA GLN A 149 18.80 2.20 0.05
C GLN A 149 18.26 3.19 -0.97
N SER A 150 18.31 2.85 -2.26
CA SER A 150 17.83 3.73 -3.34
C SER A 150 16.31 3.93 -3.31
N TRP A 151 15.54 2.90 -2.96
CA TRP A 151 14.08 2.98 -2.90
C TRP A 151 13.54 3.39 -1.53
N LEU A 152 14.18 2.96 -0.44
CA LEU A 152 13.67 3.19 0.91
C LEU A 152 13.65 4.67 1.27
N LYS A 153 14.69 5.41 0.91
CA LYS A 153 14.79 6.84 1.25
C LYS A 153 13.65 7.66 0.64
N PRO A 154 13.40 7.63 -0.69
CA PRO A 154 12.24 8.30 -1.27
C PRO A 154 10.92 7.78 -0.73
N ALA A 155 10.77 6.45 -0.55
CA ALA A 155 9.55 5.85 -0.05
C ALA A 155 9.18 6.36 1.35
N LEU A 156 10.15 6.50 2.26
CA LEU A 156 9.93 7.04 3.60
C LEU A 156 9.47 8.51 3.56
N TRP A 157 10.07 9.34 2.72
CA TRP A 157 9.67 10.73 2.59
C TRP A 157 8.26 10.89 2.03
N TRP A 158 7.93 10.14 0.98
CA TRP A 158 6.58 10.12 0.43
C TRP A 158 5.55 9.56 1.41
N SER A 159 5.91 8.53 2.18
CA SER A 159 5.05 8.01 3.26
C SER A 159 4.79 9.07 4.33
N GLY A 160 5.82 9.79 4.74
CA GLY A 160 5.70 10.91 5.67
C GLY A 160 4.78 12.01 5.14
N PHE A 161 4.88 12.34 3.85
CA PHE A 161 4.00 13.31 3.20
C PHE A 161 2.54 12.83 3.21
N VAL A 162 2.28 11.56 2.88
CA VAL A 162 0.91 10.99 2.92
C VAL A 162 0.34 11.01 4.34
N ILE A 163 1.15 10.64 5.35
CA ILE A 163 0.74 10.71 6.76
C ILE A 163 0.37 12.13 7.16
N MET A 164 1.18 13.12 6.75
CA MET A 164 0.91 14.52 7.01
C MET A 164 -0.39 15.00 6.36
N LEU A 165 -0.66 14.59 5.11
CA LEU A 165 -1.93 14.89 4.43
C LEU A 165 -3.13 14.30 5.19
N VAL A 166 -3.03 13.04 5.61
CA VAL A 166 -4.11 12.39 6.40
C VAL A 166 -4.31 13.13 7.71
N PHE A 167 -3.24 13.55 8.38
CA PHE A 167 -3.32 14.32 9.62
C PHE A 167 -4.01 15.67 9.41
N VAL A 168 -3.65 16.40 8.35
CA VAL A 168 -4.31 17.67 8.01
C VAL A 168 -5.81 17.45 7.75
N MET A 169 -6.18 16.40 7.03
CA MET A 169 -7.59 16.06 6.79
C MET A 169 -8.37 15.72 8.06
N GLN A 170 -7.70 15.23 9.09
CA GLN A 170 -8.33 14.98 10.40
C GLN A 170 -8.53 16.26 11.23
N CYS A 171 -7.80 17.34 10.91
CA CYS A 171 -7.89 18.63 11.61
C CYS A 171 -8.95 19.56 11.03
N ILE A 172 -9.52 19.26 9.86
CA ILE A 172 -10.58 20.00 9.19
C ILE A 172 -11.94 19.40 9.53
#